data_528b4607ad4da2a46a2c287a67802fd4
#
_entry.id   528b4607ad4da2a46a2c287a67802fd4
#
_cell.length_a   1.000
_cell.length_b   1.000
_cell.length_c   1.000
_cell.angle_alpha   90.00
_cell.angle_beta   90.00
_cell.angle_gamma   90.00
#
_symmetry.space_group_name_H-M   'P 1'
#
loop_
_entity.id
_entity.type
_entity.pdbx_description
1 polymer ?
#
loop_
_entity_poly.entity_id
_entity_poly.type
_entity_poly.pdbx_seq_one_letter_code
_entity_poly.pdbx_strand_id
1 'polypeptide(L)'
;MSKAKFWQMIGRGTRLCPELLDGEDKKKFYIFDFCGNFEFFRMNQGKPTANMIPLQCAIYNLKFEIAYKLQDIAYQSDERLTVYRKNFVQQMCKKVQELRRSNFDVRQHLKYVELYSVEENYQALTYGD
;
A
#
# COMPACT_ATOMS: atom_id res chain seq x y z
N MET A 1 -7.73 13.63 -10.90
CA MET A 1 -7.83 12.41 -11.77
C MET A 1 -6.61 11.53 -11.51
N SER A 2 -6.74 10.20 -11.42
CA SER A 2 -5.58 9.34 -11.22
C SER A 2 -4.89 9.02 -12.55
N LYS A 3 -3.56 8.79 -12.51
CA LYS A 3 -2.76 8.40 -13.68
C LYS A 3 -3.34 7.16 -14.38
N ALA A 4 -3.81 6.18 -13.62
CA ALA A 4 -4.43 4.97 -14.16
C ALA A 4 -5.70 5.27 -14.96
N LYS A 5 -6.60 6.10 -14.44
CA LYS A 5 -7.82 6.52 -15.16
C LYS A 5 -7.51 7.28 -16.44
N PHE A 6 -6.48 8.16 -16.41
CA PHE A 6 -6.05 8.88 -17.59
C PHE A 6 -5.61 7.94 -18.71
N TRP A 7 -4.72 6.98 -18.41
CA TRP A 7 -4.26 6.01 -19.40
C TRP A 7 -5.35 5.04 -19.86
N GLN A 8 -6.29 4.68 -18.98
CA GLN A 8 -7.46 3.88 -19.38
C GLN A 8 -8.35 4.60 -20.38
N MET A 9 -8.53 5.92 -20.23
CA MET A 9 -9.32 6.71 -21.21
C MET A 9 -8.62 6.76 -22.56
N ILE A 10 -7.30 6.96 -22.59
CA ILE A 10 -6.51 6.92 -23.83
C ILE A 10 -6.61 5.52 -24.47
N GLY A 11 -6.44 4.45 -23.67
CA GLY A 11 -6.57 3.07 -24.15
C GLY A 11 -7.93 2.73 -24.76
N ARG A 12 -9.00 3.40 -24.36
CA ARG A 12 -10.30 3.25 -25.03
C ARG A 12 -10.30 3.86 -26.43
N GLY A 13 -9.59 4.98 -26.63
CA GLY A 13 -9.41 5.61 -27.93
C GLY A 13 -8.59 4.78 -28.90
N THR A 14 -7.67 3.92 -28.44
CA THR A 14 -6.83 3.07 -29.29
C THR A 14 -7.54 1.81 -29.78
N ARG A 15 -8.74 1.50 -29.31
CA ARG A 15 -9.48 0.29 -29.77
C ARG A 15 -9.75 0.36 -31.24
N LEU A 16 -9.53 -0.76 -31.92
CA LEU A 16 -9.90 -0.93 -33.31
C LEU A 16 -11.43 -0.83 -33.45
N CYS A 17 -11.87 -0.17 -34.49
CA CYS A 17 -13.26 -0.11 -34.87
C CYS A 17 -13.31 -0.24 -36.40
N PRO A 18 -13.60 -1.46 -36.91
CA PRO A 18 -13.77 -1.65 -38.34
C PRO A 18 -15.02 -0.93 -38.82
N GLU A 19 -14.96 -0.44 -40.05
CA GLU A 19 -16.08 0.22 -40.73
C GLU A 19 -16.71 1.41 -39.96
N LEU A 20 -15.86 2.19 -39.27
CA LEU A 20 -16.33 3.29 -38.42
C LEU A 20 -17.02 4.42 -39.21
N LEU A 21 -16.48 4.74 -40.39
CA LEU A 21 -17.00 5.79 -41.28
C LEU A 21 -16.89 5.34 -42.73
N ASP A 22 -18.01 5.34 -43.44
CA ASP A 22 -18.12 5.03 -44.89
C ASP A 22 -17.38 3.75 -45.33
N GLY A 23 -17.38 2.72 -44.46
CA GLY A 23 -16.69 1.46 -44.74
C GLY A 23 -15.20 1.48 -44.52
N GLU A 24 -14.62 2.58 -43.96
CA GLU A 24 -13.25 2.64 -43.59
C GLU A 24 -13.04 2.30 -42.11
N ASP A 25 -11.95 1.55 -41.85
CA ASP A 25 -11.52 1.24 -40.50
C ASP A 25 -10.98 2.49 -39.79
N LYS A 26 -11.16 2.53 -38.48
CA LYS A 26 -10.59 3.57 -37.64
C LYS A 26 -9.07 3.62 -37.72
N LYS A 27 -8.49 4.61 -38.37
CA LYS A 27 -7.04 4.79 -38.54
C LYS A 27 -6.39 5.62 -37.44
N LYS A 28 -7.15 6.53 -36.79
CA LYS A 28 -6.67 7.48 -35.77
C LYS A 28 -7.77 7.93 -34.85
N PHE A 29 -7.38 8.53 -33.74
CA PHE A 29 -8.26 9.27 -32.84
C PHE A 29 -7.55 10.51 -32.35
N TYR A 30 -8.30 11.51 -31.94
CA TYR A 30 -7.77 12.76 -31.43
C TYR A 30 -8.04 12.87 -29.93
N ILE A 31 -7.06 13.44 -29.22
CA ILE A 31 -7.20 13.75 -27.79
C ILE A 31 -7.07 15.25 -27.63
N PHE A 32 -8.08 15.87 -27.05
CA PHE A 32 -8.07 17.27 -26.70
C PHE A 32 -7.83 17.40 -25.19
N ASP A 33 -6.63 17.88 -24.81
CA ASP A 33 -6.23 18.00 -23.40
C ASP A 33 -6.33 19.48 -22.96
N PHE A 34 -7.52 19.89 -22.53
CA PHE A 34 -7.77 21.23 -22.04
C PHE A 34 -7.18 21.53 -20.65
N CYS A 35 -6.81 20.51 -19.91
CA CYS A 35 -6.32 20.63 -18.54
C CYS A 35 -4.82 20.37 -18.38
N GLY A 36 -4.08 20.19 -19.48
CA GLY A 36 -2.65 19.91 -19.43
C GLY A 36 -2.29 18.58 -18.77
N ASN A 37 -3.18 17.59 -18.82
CA ASN A 37 -2.97 16.30 -18.15
C ASN A 37 -1.77 15.55 -18.72
N PHE A 38 -1.50 15.65 -20.03
CA PHE A 38 -0.34 15.03 -20.65
C PHE A 38 0.96 15.60 -20.08
N GLU A 39 1.04 16.92 -19.95
CA GLU A 39 2.21 17.59 -19.39
C GLU A 39 2.36 17.26 -17.91
N PHE A 40 1.28 17.31 -17.15
CA PHE A 40 1.26 16.93 -15.74
C PHE A 40 1.77 15.50 -15.53
N PHE A 41 1.28 14.53 -16.30
CA PHE A 41 1.69 13.13 -16.15
C PHE A 41 3.05 12.82 -16.79
N ARG A 42 3.50 13.64 -17.78
CA ARG A 42 4.84 13.57 -18.36
C ARG A 42 5.90 14.08 -17.39
N MET A 43 5.70 15.24 -16.78
CA MET A 43 6.63 15.81 -15.81
C MET A 43 6.77 14.94 -14.54
N ASN A 44 5.73 14.23 -14.18
CA ASN A 44 5.75 13.32 -13.03
C ASN A 44 6.17 11.87 -13.37
N GLN A 45 6.68 11.61 -14.57
CA GLN A 45 7.23 10.29 -14.91
C GLN A 45 8.51 9.94 -14.13
N GLY A 46 9.25 10.93 -13.64
CA GLY A 46 10.50 10.73 -12.89
C GLY A 46 10.33 10.61 -11.36
N LYS A 47 9.15 10.91 -10.84
CA LYS A 47 8.81 10.50 -9.48
C LYS A 47 7.96 9.23 -9.65
N PRO A 48 8.46 8.02 -9.25
CA PRO A 48 7.51 7.01 -8.90
C PRO A 48 6.53 7.75 -7.99
N THR A 49 5.23 7.70 -8.30
CA THR A 49 4.20 7.97 -7.28
C THR A 49 4.72 7.19 -6.11
N ALA A 50 5.34 7.90 -5.15
CA ALA A 50 6.02 7.29 -4.04
C ALA A 50 5.10 6.16 -3.65
N ASN A 51 5.61 4.94 -3.61
CA ASN A 51 4.78 3.79 -3.29
C ASN A 51 4.00 4.24 -2.08
N MET A 52 2.79 4.75 -2.30
CA MET A 52 2.00 5.28 -1.19
C MET A 52 1.72 4.02 -0.39
N ILE A 53 2.53 3.86 0.65
CA ILE A 53 2.33 2.78 1.60
C ILE A 53 0.85 2.86 1.97
N PRO A 54 0.08 1.81 1.72
CA PRO A 54 -1.34 1.83 2.06
C PRO A 54 -1.49 2.33 3.49
N LEU A 55 -2.45 3.21 3.74
CA LEU A 55 -2.63 3.84 5.06
C LEU A 55 -2.59 2.81 6.19
N GLN A 56 -3.13 1.62 5.97
CA GLN A 56 -3.11 0.53 6.95
C GLN A 56 -1.69 0.04 7.27
N CYS A 57 -0.82 -0.04 6.25
CA CYS A 57 0.58 -0.41 6.45
C CYS A 57 1.35 0.71 7.17
N ALA A 58 1.07 1.98 6.84
CA ALA A 58 1.68 3.11 7.54
C ALA A 58 1.29 3.13 9.02
N ILE A 59 0.02 2.89 9.34
CA ILE A 59 -0.47 2.79 10.72
C ILE A 59 0.17 1.59 11.44
N TYR A 60 0.31 0.45 10.77
CA TYR A 60 0.96 -0.73 11.35
C TYR A 60 2.42 -0.42 11.70
N ASN A 61 3.17 0.16 10.75
CA ASN A 61 4.58 0.52 10.96
C ASN A 61 4.76 1.52 12.11
N LEU A 62 3.91 2.55 12.20
CA LEU A 62 3.96 3.50 13.32
C LEU A 62 3.69 2.83 14.66
N LYS A 63 2.71 1.92 14.74
CA LYS A 63 2.44 1.16 15.97
C LYS A 63 3.61 0.26 16.34
N PHE A 64 4.25 -0.35 15.34
CA PHE A 64 5.43 -1.18 15.53
C PHE A 64 6.60 -0.36 16.09
N GLU A 65 6.90 0.78 15.49
CA GLU A 65 7.95 1.69 15.98
C GLU A 65 7.68 2.19 17.41
N ILE A 66 6.43 2.52 17.72
CA ILE A 66 6.06 2.94 19.09
C ILE A 66 6.23 1.77 20.05
N ALA A 67 5.75 0.57 19.71
CA ALA A 67 5.88 -0.62 20.55
C ALA A 67 7.35 -1.01 20.77
N TYR A 68 8.20 -0.84 19.74
CA TYR A 68 9.64 -1.01 19.84
C TYR A 68 10.29 -0.03 20.82
N LYS A 69 9.99 1.27 20.70
CA LYS A 69 10.54 2.29 21.61
C LYS A 69 10.06 2.12 23.04
N LEU A 70 8.80 1.73 23.24
CA LEU A 70 8.22 1.55 24.57
C LEU A 70 8.75 0.30 25.31
N GLN A 71 9.55 -0.54 24.66
CA GLN A 71 10.23 -1.64 25.36
C GLN A 71 11.48 -1.20 26.15
N ASP A 72 11.93 0.05 25.97
CA ASP A 72 13.05 0.59 26.74
C ASP A 72 12.69 0.65 28.24
N ILE A 73 13.67 0.29 29.07
CA ILE A 73 13.57 0.27 30.55
C ILE A 73 13.06 1.61 31.09
N ALA A 74 13.46 2.73 30.46
CA ALA A 74 13.02 4.07 30.85
C ALA A 74 11.49 4.24 30.83
N TYR A 75 10.77 3.52 29.99
CA TYR A 75 9.31 3.62 29.85
C TYR A 75 8.54 2.49 30.55
N GLN A 76 9.22 1.45 30.99
CA GLN A 76 8.58 0.30 31.65
C GLN A 76 8.06 0.62 33.05
N SER A 77 8.58 1.67 33.68
CA SER A 77 8.12 2.13 34.99
C SER A 77 6.76 2.86 34.95
N ASP A 78 6.32 3.30 33.77
CA ASP A 78 5.03 3.95 33.57
C ASP A 78 3.96 2.91 33.16
N GLU A 79 3.05 2.63 34.08
CA GLU A 79 1.96 1.66 33.85
C GLU A 79 1.09 2.03 32.64
N ARG A 80 0.86 3.32 32.37
CA ARG A 80 0.07 3.78 31.22
C ARG A 80 0.75 3.40 29.91
N LEU A 81 2.06 3.62 29.81
CA LEU A 81 2.84 3.30 28.60
C LEU A 81 2.91 1.79 28.36
N THR A 82 3.00 1.02 29.43
CA THR A 82 2.95 -0.46 29.36
C THR A 82 1.59 -0.94 28.82
N VAL A 83 0.49 -0.35 29.28
CA VAL A 83 -0.86 -0.66 28.76
C VAL A 83 -0.99 -0.27 27.28
N TYR A 84 -0.49 0.92 26.89
CA TYR A 84 -0.49 1.35 25.49
C TYR A 84 0.30 0.38 24.60
N ARG A 85 1.50 -0.01 25.03
CA ARG A 85 2.30 -0.99 24.29
C ARG A 85 1.54 -2.29 24.09
N LYS A 86 0.95 -2.84 25.15
CA LYS A 86 0.16 -4.07 25.09
C LYS A 86 -1.00 -3.95 24.11
N ASN A 87 -1.75 -2.84 24.14
CA ASN A 87 -2.84 -2.60 23.21
C ASN A 87 -2.38 -2.54 21.76
N PHE A 88 -1.24 -1.91 21.46
CA PHE A 88 -0.69 -1.87 20.10
C PHE A 88 -0.26 -3.24 19.63
N VAL A 89 0.42 -4.02 20.47
CA VAL A 89 0.81 -5.39 20.18
C VAL A 89 -0.40 -6.25 19.85
N GLN A 90 -1.46 -6.20 20.66
CA GLN A 90 -2.69 -6.94 20.41
C GLN A 90 -3.35 -6.55 19.08
N GLN A 91 -3.42 -5.25 18.78
CA GLN A 91 -3.98 -4.79 17.52
C GLN A 91 -3.14 -5.23 16.31
N MET A 92 -1.82 -5.21 16.40
CA MET A 92 -0.92 -5.66 15.35
C MET A 92 -1.04 -7.17 15.14
N CYS A 93 -0.97 -7.96 16.19
CA CYS A 93 -1.14 -9.40 16.17
C CYS A 93 -2.48 -9.80 15.51
N LYS A 94 -3.59 -9.16 15.93
CA LYS A 94 -4.90 -9.38 15.33
C LYS A 94 -4.93 -9.07 13.84
N LYS A 95 -4.30 -7.98 13.40
CA LYS A 95 -4.20 -7.63 11.98
C LYS A 95 -3.45 -8.67 11.17
N VAL A 96 -2.37 -9.23 11.71
CA VAL A 96 -1.63 -10.31 11.07
C VAL A 96 -2.47 -11.58 10.98
N GLN A 97 -3.21 -11.93 12.04
CA GLN A 97 -4.11 -13.09 12.06
C GLN A 97 -5.26 -12.99 11.06
N GLU A 98 -5.75 -11.76 10.77
CA GLU A 98 -6.80 -11.50 9.79
C GLU A 98 -6.32 -11.63 8.32
N LEU A 99 -5.02 -11.78 8.06
CA LEU A 99 -4.48 -11.91 6.71
C LEU A 99 -4.93 -13.20 6.05
N ARG A 100 -5.42 -13.09 4.84
CA ARG A 100 -5.85 -14.25 4.05
C ARG A 100 -4.63 -15.05 3.57
N ARG A 101 -4.40 -16.22 4.15
CA ARG A 101 -3.28 -17.11 3.79
C ARG A 101 -3.33 -17.62 2.34
N SER A 102 -4.47 -17.49 1.66
CA SER A 102 -4.60 -17.80 0.22
C SER A 102 -4.06 -16.71 -0.69
N ASN A 103 -3.80 -15.51 -0.18
CA ASN A 103 -3.21 -14.43 -0.97
C ASN A 103 -1.76 -14.79 -1.34
N PHE A 104 -1.39 -14.52 -2.60
CA PHE A 104 -0.05 -14.82 -3.12
C PHE A 104 1.07 -14.12 -2.32
N ASP A 105 0.92 -12.83 -2.04
CA ASP A 105 1.91 -12.05 -1.28
C ASP A 105 2.08 -12.59 0.16
N VAL A 106 0.96 -12.94 0.80
CA VAL A 106 0.98 -13.53 2.16
C VAL A 106 1.69 -14.89 2.16
N ARG A 107 1.48 -15.69 1.11
CA ARG A 107 2.13 -17.01 0.97
C ARG A 107 3.64 -16.91 0.82
N GLN A 108 4.13 -15.89 0.13
CA GLN A 108 5.58 -15.66 0.01
C GLN A 108 6.23 -15.31 1.35
N HIS A 109 5.47 -14.70 2.26
CA HIS A 109 5.93 -14.24 3.57
C HIS A 109 5.32 -15.01 4.74
N LEU A 110 4.86 -16.25 4.51
CA LEU A 110 4.12 -17.05 5.48
C LEU A 110 4.89 -17.21 6.81
N LYS A 111 6.20 -17.39 6.74
CA LYS A 111 7.07 -17.50 7.93
C LYS A 111 6.92 -16.29 8.86
N TYR A 112 6.90 -15.08 8.31
CA TYR A 112 6.73 -13.87 9.10
C TYR A 112 5.29 -13.71 9.60
N VAL A 113 4.32 -14.11 8.79
CA VAL A 113 2.91 -14.09 9.19
C VAL A 113 2.67 -15.04 10.37
N GLU A 114 3.27 -16.23 10.36
CA GLU A 114 3.19 -17.16 11.46
C GLU A 114 3.90 -16.64 12.71
N LEU A 115 5.09 -16.06 12.54
CA LEU A 115 5.87 -15.49 13.64
C LEU A 115 5.08 -14.36 14.33
N TYR A 116 4.57 -13.39 13.58
CA TYR A 116 3.88 -12.22 14.12
C TYR A 116 2.37 -12.41 14.33
N SER A 117 1.85 -13.63 14.11
CA SER A 117 0.51 -14.02 14.55
C SER A 117 0.42 -14.40 16.03
N VAL A 118 1.58 -14.49 16.70
CA VAL A 118 1.72 -14.88 18.10
C VAL A 118 2.17 -13.69 18.93
N GLU A 119 1.42 -13.35 19.98
CA GLU A 119 1.63 -12.13 20.77
C GLU A 119 2.96 -12.14 21.52
N GLU A 120 3.43 -13.32 21.94
CA GLU A 120 4.69 -13.50 22.67
C GLU A 120 5.91 -13.04 21.84
N ASN A 121 5.86 -13.14 20.54
CA ASN A 121 6.96 -12.74 19.65
C ASN A 121 7.16 -11.21 19.56
N TYR A 122 6.23 -10.44 20.11
CA TYR A 122 6.37 -8.97 20.23
C TYR A 122 7.00 -8.54 21.57
N GLN A 123 7.37 -9.45 22.45
CA GLN A 123 7.93 -9.08 23.77
C GLN A 123 9.31 -8.43 23.64
N ALA A 124 10.14 -8.93 22.73
CA ALA A 124 11.47 -8.41 22.46
C ALA A 124 11.63 -8.15 20.96
N LEU A 125 11.24 -6.96 20.53
CA LEU A 125 11.41 -6.52 19.15
C LEU A 125 12.84 -6.05 18.91
N THR A 126 13.39 -6.37 17.73
CA THR A 126 14.71 -5.92 17.29
C THR A 126 14.58 -4.94 16.12
N TYR A 127 15.64 -4.20 15.82
CA TYR A 127 15.64 -3.24 14.73
C TYR A 127 15.55 -3.89 13.33
N GLY A 128 15.70 -5.19 13.26
CA GLY A 128 15.64 -5.98 12.02
C GLY A 128 14.30 -6.69 11.79
N ASP A 129 13.39 -6.57 12.74
CA ASP A 129 12.04 -7.12 12.63
C ASP A 129 11.12 -6.14 11.90
#